data_f1cbd720ddfedd4021e58481f99d9023
#
_entry.id   f1cbd720ddfedd4021e58481f99d9023
#
_cell.length_a   1.000
_cell.length_b   1.000
_cell.length_c   1.000
_cell.angle_alpha   90.00
_cell.angle_beta   90.00
_cell.angle_gamma   90.00
#
_symmetry.space_group_name_H-M   'P 1'
#
loop_
_entity.id
_entity.type
_entity.pdbx_description
1 polymer ?
#
loop_
_entity_poly.entity_id
_entity_poly.type
_entity_poly.pdbx_seq_one_letter_code
_entity_poly.pdbx_strand_id
1 'polypeptide(L)'
;MKQIKWGILGTGSIAKAFAEALKETDGELLAVASANGQRAIDFCNSYGGTAIEGHMNLISMPGIDAIYIATPHTSHFEFASACLKQKKAVLCEKPMTINATETMALIDLSRKNKTLLMEAFMYKIHPQTQKIFEIVNKRMKGPLSIKAEFCFSVDVPDTHRLVNRDLGGGSILDIGCYPMSISRHAIGALYDRNFVNPIKIQGEGELNNQDIDLNASAELIFEDGSVAKIRSATNLSSESDVTISDGEMTIYVNQPWHCGEFTGRESQIKIVNANDEEELIDIKTDKGIYALEIDHFTEAFFNEELESTLLPHNDSHGNTIALDQWRKELKVVYNDDRGEKRKVSVISKNDSRDTLLSTKIPGLDKNLSRIVFGCDNQSDTNHAFAMFDHFHSNGKMCSIQLIFTIMVRVITT
;
A
#
# COMPACT_ATOMS: atom_id res chain seq x y z
N MET A 1 8.21 10.09 -28.94
CA MET A 1 7.85 8.94 -28.07
C MET A 1 6.38 9.09 -27.69
N LYS A 2 5.66 8.03 -27.39
CA LYS A 2 4.31 8.16 -26.85
C LYS A 2 4.41 8.75 -25.44
N GLN A 3 3.67 9.81 -25.17
CA GLN A 3 3.65 10.51 -23.90
C GLN A 3 2.44 10.02 -23.07
N ILE A 4 2.67 9.64 -21.82
CA ILE A 4 1.57 9.26 -20.91
C ILE A 4 0.86 10.52 -20.42
N LYS A 5 -0.48 10.50 -20.42
CA LYS A 5 -1.34 11.62 -20.02
C LYS A 5 -1.91 11.38 -18.63
N TRP A 6 -1.52 12.24 -17.70
CA TRP A 6 -1.85 12.10 -16.29
C TRP A 6 -3.05 12.93 -15.86
N GLY A 7 -3.89 12.33 -15.02
CA GLY A 7 -4.83 13.04 -14.15
C GLY A 7 -4.36 12.96 -12.70
N ILE A 8 -4.55 14.02 -11.92
CA ILE A 8 -4.25 14.04 -10.48
C ILE A 8 -5.54 14.19 -9.69
N LEU A 9 -5.78 13.32 -8.71
CA LEU A 9 -6.86 13.45 -7.73
C LEU A 9 -6.29 13.96 -6.41
N GLY A 10 -6.69 15.17 -6.03
CA GLY A 10 -6.18 15.87 -4.85
C GLY A 10 -5.21 17.00 -5.21
N THR A 11 -5.08 17.96 -4.29
CA THR A 11 -4.27 19.19 -4.46
C THR A 11 -3.39 19.45 -3.23
N GLY A 12 -3.10 18.38 -2.47
CA GLY A 12 -2.26 18.41 -1.27
C GLY A 12 -0.76 18.55 -1.60
N SER A 13 0.06 18.53 -0.54
CA SER A 13 1.53 18.68 -0.66
C SER A 13 2.14 17.59 -1.55
N ILE A 14 1.69 16.35 -1.43
CA ILE A 14 2.21 15.24 -2.22
C ILE A 14 1.80 15.33 -3.70
N ALA A 15 0.58 15.80 -3.99
CA ALA A 15 0.16 16.09 -5.35
C ALA A 15 1.02 17.18 -6.02
N LYS A 16 1.46 18.19 -5.24
CA LYS A 16 2.39 19.23 -5.72
C LYS A 16 3.77 18.64 -5.99
N ALA A 17 4.29 17.78 -5.10
CA ALA A 17 5.56 17.10 -5.31
C ALA A 17 5.54 16.24 -6.58
N PHE A 18 4.45 15.49 -6.81
CA PHE A 18 4.25 14.72 -8.03
C PHE A 18 4.22 15.61 -9.29
N ALA A 19 3.44 16.70 -9.27
CA ALA A 19 3.33 17.60 -10.41
C ALA A 19 4.67 18.32 -10.73
N GLU A 20 5.49 18.60 -9.72
CA GLU A 20 6.83 19.15 -9.91
C GLU A 20 7.77 18.09 -10.50
N ALA A 21 7.74 16.86 -9.98
CA ALA A 21 8.54 15.75 -10.48
C ALA A 21 8.15 15.36 -11.92
N LEU A 22 6.88 15.50 -12.28
CA LEU A 22 6.40 15.20 -13.63
C LEU A 22 7.13 16.04 -14.71
N LYS A 23 7.59 17.25 -14.36
CA LYS A 23 8.37 18.11 -15.28
C LYS A 23 9.75 17.54 -15.63
N GLU A 24 10.26 16.60 -14.83
CA GLU A 24 11.52 15.89 -15.08
C GLU A 24 11.32 14.64 -15.95
N THR A 25 10.10 14.34 -16.37
CA THR A 25 9.71 13.14 -17.12
C THR A 25 9.07 13.50 -18.46
N ASP A 26 8.80 12.49 -19.28
CA ASP A 26 8.07 12.68 -20.55
C ASP A 26 6.54 12.69 -20.36
N GLY A 27 6.03 12.69 -19.12
CA GLY A 27 4.60 12.70 -18.83
C GLY A 27 3.94 14.07 -19.05
N GLU A 28 2.66 14.08 -19.42
CA GLU A 28 1.84 15.29 -19.60
C GLU A 28 0.78 15.37 -18.50
N LEU A 29 0.71 16.51 -17.77
CA LEU A 29 -0.37 16.78 -16.84
C LEU A 29 -1.60 17.29 -17.60
N LEU A 30 -2.61 16.44 -17.80
CA LEU A 30 -3.81 16.80 -18.53
C LEU A 30 -4.86 17.50 -17.67
N ALA A 31 -5.10 17.00 -16.45
CA ALA A 31 -6.13 17.54 -15.56
C ALA A 31 -5.84 17.28 -14.08
N VAL A 32 -6.37 18.14 -13.22
CA VAL A 32 -6.30 18.00 -11.76
C VAL A 32 -7.68 18.18 -11.16
N ALA A 33 -8.10 17.29 -10.27
CA ALA A 33 -9.38 17.36 -9.60
C ALA A 33 -9.26 17.59 -8.09
N SER A 34 -10.17 18.40 -7.58
CA SER A 34 -10.41 18.56 -6.15
C SER A 34 -11.91 18.59 -5.88
N ALA A 35 -12.33 18.22 -4.66
CA ALA A 35 -13.70 18.43 -4.19
C ALA A 35 -14.09 19.93 -4.14
N ASN A 36 -13.09 20.82 -4.04
CA ASN A 36 -13.26 22.25 -4.11
C ASN A 36 -12.62 22.77 -5.41
N GLY A 37 -13.45 23.27 -6.34
CA GLY A 37 -13.03 23.75 -7.65
C GLY A 37 -11.96 24.85 -7.58
N GLN A 38 -12.02 25.76 -6.62
CA GLN A 38 -11.00 26.81 -6.47
C GLN A 38 -9.61 26.23 -6.17
N ARG A 39 -9.51 25.18 -5.34
CA ARG A 39 -8.22 24.51 -5.09
C ARG A 39 -7.65 23.87 -6.34
N ALA A 40 -8.49 23.32 -7.21
CA ALA A 40 -8.05 22.79 -8.50
C ALA A 40 -7.53 23.89 -9.42
N ILE A 41 -8.22 25.04 -9.48
CA ILE A 41 -7.80 26.21 -10.25
C ILE A 41 -6.45 26.73 -9.75
N ASP A 42 -6.29 26.94 -8.44
CA ASP A 42 -5.05 27.43 -7.84
C ASP A 42 -3.87 26.49 -8.11
N PHE A 43 -4.11 25.18 -8.07
CA PHE A 43 -3.12 24.17 -8.40
C PHE A 43 -2.71 24.25 -9.87
N CYS A 44 -3.68 24.30 -10.79
CA CYS A 44 -3.42 24.35 -12.23
C CYS A 44 -2.73 25.66 -12.66
N ASN A 45 -2.97 26.77 -11.98
CA ASN A 45 -2.25 28.02 -12.21
C ASN A 45 -0.73 27.88 -11.95
N SER A 46 -0.33 26.97 -11.03
CA SER A 46 1.08 26.76 -10.68
C SER A 46 1.74 25.64 -11.47
N TYR A 47 0.99 24.60 -11.80
CA TYR A 47 1.55 23.35 -12.36
C TYR A 47 1.03 23.00 -13.75
N GLY A 48 0.03 23.71 -14.26
CA GLY A 48 -0.62 23.40 -15.54
C GLY A 48 -1.77 22.40 -15.42
N GLY A 49 -2.25 21.95 -16.58
CA GLY A 49 -3.40 21.06 -16.67
C GLY A 49 -4.75 21.79 -16.62
N THR A 50 -5.84 21.04 -16.76
CA THR A 50 -7.21 21.53 -16.66
C THR A 50 -7.78 21.32 -15.25
N ALA A 51 -8.28 22.38 -14.63
CA ALA A 51 -8.90 22.30 -13.31
C ALA A 51 -10.31 21.69 -13.38
N ILE A 52 -10.56 20.64 -12.58
CA ILE A 52 -11.84 19.94 -12.54
C ILE A 52 -12.38 19.95 -11.11
N GLU A 53 -13.62 20.35 -10.94
CA GLU A 53 -14.34 20.17 -9.68
C GLU A 53 -14.95 18.78 -9.62
N GLY A 54 -14.68 18.03 -8.54
CA GLY A 54 -15.17 16.67 -8.32
C GLY A 54 -14.29 15.60 -8.96
N HIS A 55 -13.81 14.69 -8.13
CA HIS A 55 -12.88 13.63 -8.54
C HIS A 55 -13.46 12.68 -9.60
N MET A 56 -14.74 12.31 -9.47
CA MET A 56 -15.43 11.44 -10.43
C MET A 56 -15.54 12.05 -11.83
N ASN A 57 -15.62 13.38 -11.92
CA ASN A 57 -15.66 14.09 -13.21
C ASN A 57 -14.35 13.93 -13.96
N LEU A 58 -13.20 14.03 -13.28
CA LEU A 58 -11.89 13.78 -13.88
C LEU A 58 -11.73 12.30 -14.26
N ILE A 59 -12.14 11.38 -13.40
CA ILE A 59 -12.08 9.94 -13.70
C ILE A 59 -12.84 9.61 -14.97
N SER A 60 -13.96 10.30 -15.24
CA SER A 60 -14.79 10.10 -16.43
C SER A 60 -14.26 10.86 -17.68
N MET A 61 -13.26 11.71 -17.52
CA MET A 61 -12.71 12.53 -18.60
C MET A 61 -11.99 11.64 -19.64
N PRO A 62 -12.28 11.78 -20.96
CA PRO A 62 -11.55 11.04 -21.98
C PRO A 62 -10.11 11.56 -22.15
N GLY A 63 -9.25 10.73 -22.72
CA GLY A 63 -7.87 11.10 -23.08
C GLY A 63 -6.88 11.05 -21.91
N ILE A 64 -7.28 10.68 -20.71
CA ILE A 64 -6.38 10.41 -19.58
C ILE A 64 -5.99 8.93 -19.62
N ASP A 65 -4.68 8.66 -19.62
CA ASP A 65 -4.13 7.31 -19.62
C ASP A 65 -3.96 6.77 -18.19
N ALA A 66 -3.46 7.60 -17.28
CA ALA A 66 -3.15 7.24 -15.91
C ALA A 66 -3.65 8.28 -14.91
N ILE A 67 -4.01 7.83 -13.72
CA ILE A 67 -4.45 8.69 -12.62
C ILE A 67 -3.55 8.48 -11.40
N TYR A 68 -2.97 9.59 -10.91
CA TYR A 68 -2.31 9.65 -9.62
C TYR A 68 -3.32 10.02 -8.53
N ILE A 69 -3.48 9.15 -7.53
CA ILE A 69 -4.42 9.34 -6.43
C ILE A 69 -3.66 9.84 -5.21
N ALA A 70 -3.87 11.12 -4.86
CA ALA A 70 -3.24 11.84 -3.77
C ALA A 70 -4.26 12.45 -2.79
N THR A 71 -5.31 11.70 -2.54
CA THR A 71 -6.42 12.05 -1.65
C THR A 71 -6.21 11.45 -0.25
N PRO A 72 -7.05 11.72 0.77
CA PRO A 72 -6.98 11.01 2.04
C PRO A 72 -7.18 9.50 1.90
N HIS A 73 -6.53 8.71 2.76
CA HIS A 73 -6.48 7.24 2.70
C HIS A 73 -7.84 6.58 2.53
N THR A 74 -8.88 7.08 3.24
CA THR A 74 -10.24 6.53 3.19
C THR A 74 -10.90 6.61 1.82
N SER A 75 -10.40 7.41 0.89
CA SER A 75 -10.95 7.56 -0.45
C SER A 75 -10.17 6.81 -1.54
N HIS A 76 -9.00 6.25 -1.22
CA HIS A 76 -8.15 5.55 -2.19
C HIS A 76 -8.90 4.40 -2.87
N PHE A 77 -9.56 3.54 -2.09
CA PHE A 77 -10.31 2.40 -2.61
C PHE A 77 -11.40 2.81 -3.59
N GLU A 78 -12.20 3.81 -3.25
CA GLU A 78 -13.30 4.30 -4.08
C GLU A 78 -12.78 4.81 -5.43
N PHE A 79 -11.79 5.71 -5.40
CA PHE A 79 -11.30 6.34 -6.62
C PHE A 79 -10.48 5.37 -7.47
N ALA A 80 -9.61 4.55 -6.87
CA ALA A 80 -8.88 3.52 -7.59
C ALA A 80 -9.82 2.52 -8.26
N SER A 81 -10.88 2.07 -7.54
CA SER A 81 -11.91 1.20 -8.12
C SER A 81 -12.61 1.83 -9.32
N ALA A 82 -12.93 3.13 -9.24
CA ALA A 82 -13.58 3.85 -10.34
C ALA A 82 -12.64 3.98 -11.57
N CYS A 83 -11.35 4.29 -11.34
CA CYS A 83 -10.34 4.37 -12.39
C CYS A 83 -10.17 3.03 -13.11
N LEU A 84 -9.95 1.96 -12.35
CA LEU A 84 -9.75 0.60 -12.90
C LEU A 84 -10.97 0.11 -13.71
N LYS A 85 -12.20 0.41 -13.26
CA LYS A 85 -13.43 0.11 -14.02
C LYS A 85 -13.48 0.83 -15.36
N GLN A 86 -12.89 2.01 -15.45
CA GLN A 86 -12.78 2.79 -16.67
C GLN A 86 -11.49 2.51 -17.46
N LYS A 87 -10.73 1.50 -17.06
CA LYS A 87 -9.46 1.09 -17.68
C LYS A 87 -8.42 2.20 -17.71
N LYS A 88 -8.40 3.06 -16.69
CA LYS A 88 -7.35 4.04 -16.47
C LYS A 88 -6.34 3.45 -15.50
N ALA A 89 -5.06 3.49 -15.89
CA ALA A 89 -3.98 3.03 -15.03
C ALA A 89 -3.91 3.85 -13.74
N VAL A 90 -3.52 3.24 -12.64
CA VAL A 90 -3.58 3.86 -11.30
C VAL A 90 -2.24 3.80 -10.62
N LEU A 91 -1.72 4.97 -10.26
CA LEU A 91 -0.68 5.15 -9.26
C LEU A 91 -1.35 5.70 -8.00
N CYS A 92 -1.45 4.89 -6.95
CA CYS A 92 -2.18 5.23 -5.73
C CYS A 92 -1.22 5.48 -4.57
N GLU A 93 -1.36 6.64 -3.91
CA GLU A 93 -0.58 6.93 -2.71
C GLU A 93 -0.68 5.84 -1.65
N LYS A 94 0.44 5.70 -0.92
CA LYS A 94 0.57 4.77 0.20
C LYS A 94 -0.16 5.29 1.45
N PRO A 95 -0.70 4.40 2.25
CA PRO A 95 -0.95 2.99 1.93
C PRO A 95 -2.00 2.89 0.83
N MET A 96 -1.89 1.89 -0.04
CA MET A 96 -2.82 1.75 -1.18
C MET A 96 -4.28 1.81 -0.76
N THR A 97 -4.61 1.22 0.40
CA THR A 97 -5.92 1.28 1.03
C THR A 97 -5.78 1.24 2.56
N ILE A 98 -6.89 1.40 3.27
CA ILE A 98 -6.93 1.37 4.74
C ILE A 98 -6.70 -0.04 5.29
N ASN A 99 -7.13 -1.08 4.57
CA ASN A 99 -7.04 -2.46 5.03
C ASN A 99 -6.80 -3.46 3.88
N ALA A 100 -6.36 -4.65 4.24
CA ALA A 100 -6.02 -5.72 3.29
C ALA A 100 -7.20 -6.18 2.43
N THR A 101 -8.42 -6.09 2.94
CA THR A 101 -9.63 -6.43 2.20
C THR A 101 -9.82 -5.52 0.99
N GLU A 102 -9.67 -4.22 1.18
CA GLU A 102 -9.76 -3.24 0.10
C GLU A 102 -8.61 -3.40 -0.90
N THR A 103 -7.37 -3.61 -0.42
CA THR A 103 -6.20 -3.87 -1.28
C THR A 103 -6.44 -5.08 -2.18
N MET A 104 -6.90 -6.20 -1.61
CA MET A 104 -7.19 -7.42 -2.36
C MET A 104 -8.26 -7.18 -3.44
N ALA A 105 -9.32 -6.43 -3.11
CA ALA A 105 -10.38 -6.11 -4.06
C ALA A 105 -9.90 -5.22 -5.22
N LEU A 106 -8.99 -4.26 -4.97
CA LEU A 106 -8.36 -3.47 -6.03
C LEU A 106 -7.49 -4.32 -6.94
N ILE A 107 -6.70 -5.23 -6.38
CA ILE A 107 -5.85 -6.15 -7.14
C ILE A 107 -6.71 -7.05 -8.06
N ASP A 108 -7.80 -7.60 -7.53
CA ASP A 108 -8.73 -8.40 -8.35
C ASP A 108 -9.34 -7.56 -9.48
N LEU A 109 -9.73 -6.33 -9.18
CA LEU A 109 -10.30 -5.41 -10.16
C LEU A 109 -9.30 -5.01 -11.25
N SER A 110 -8.03 -4.76 -10.89
CA SER A 110 -6.93 -4.52 -11.82
C SER A 110 -6.76 -5.69 -12.79
N ARG A 111 -6.66 -6.90 -12.27
CA ARG A 111 -6.51 -8.14 -13.06
C ARG A 111 -7.72 -8.39 -13.97
N LYS A 112 -8.93 -8.21 -13.45
CA LYS A 112 -10.18 -8.37 -14.21
C LYS A 112 -10.28 -7.40 -15.39
N ASN A 113 -9.89 -6.14 -15.18
CA ASN A 113 -9.94 -5.12 -16.22
C ASN A 113 -8.66 -5.02 -17.05
N LYS A 114 -7.62 -5.80 -16.72
CA LYS A 114 -6.29 -5.76 -17.36
C LYS A 114 -5.73 -4.35 -17.37
N THR A 115 -5.67 -3.72 -16.20
CA THR A 115 -5.27 -2.31 -16.05
C THR A 115 -4.21 -2.21 -14.97
N LEU A 116 -3.12 -1.51 -15.25
CA LEU A 116 -2.01 -1.31 -14.30
C LEU A 116 -2.51 -0.65 -13.01
N LEU A 117 -2.14 -1.26 -11.89
CA LEU A 117 -2.30 -0.71 -10.54
C LEU A 117 -0.95 -0.79 -9.82
N MET A 118 -0.47 0.33 -9.34
CA MET A 118 0.77 0.41 -8.57
C MET A 118 0.55 1.27 -7.33
N GLU A 119 1.09 0.84 -6.20
CA GLU A 119 1.19 1.65 -4.98
C GLU A 119 2.33 2.65 -5.13
N ALA A 120 2.09 3.93 -4.80
CA ALA A 120 3.10 4.96 -4.83
C ALA A 120 4.00 4.87 -3.58
N PHE A 121 5.05 4.08 -3.74
CA PHE A 121 6.01 3.81 -2.67
C PHE A 121 7.43 4.13 -3.15
N MET A 122 7.65 5.42 -3.41
CA MET A 122 8.80 5.99 -4.15
C MET A 122 10.17 5.49 -3.67
N TYR A 123 10.35 5.29 -2.33
CA TYR A 123 11.64 4.88 -1.78
C TYR A 123 12.10 3.51 -2.30
N LYS A 124 11.15 2.61 -2.64
CA LYS A 124 11.47 1.25 -3.12
C LYS A 124 12.07 1.24 -4.52
N ILE A 125 11.71 2.21 -5.33
CA ILE A 125 12.22 2.35 -6.71
C ILE A 125 13.62 2.96 -6.72
N HIS A 126 13.95 3.71 -5.68
CA HIS A 126 15.20 4.44 -5.60
C HIS A 126 16.43 3.52 -5.54
N PRO A 127 17.54 3.83 -6.25
CA PRO A 127 18.76 3.01 -6.28
C PRO A 127 19.37 2.75 -4.90
N GLN A 128 19.22 3.65 -3.92
CA GLN A 128 19.65 3.42 -2.55
C GLN A 128 19.00 2.16 -1.97
N THR A 129 17.69 2.04 -2.05
CA THR A 129 16.94 0.92 -1.50
C THR A 129 17.28 -0.38 -2.23
N GLN A 130 17.39 -0.34 -3.55
CA GLN A 130 17.80 -1.48 -4.36
C GLN A 130 19.23 -1.93 -3.97
N LYS A 131 20.14 -0.98 -3.71
CA LYS A 131 21.50 -1.27 -3.26
C LYS A 131 21.55 -1.90 -1.88
N ILE A 132 20.70 -1.46 -0.94
CA ILE A 132 20.58 -2.08 0.39
C ILE A 132 20.19 -3.55 0.23
N PHE A 133 19.18 -3.87 -0.57
CA PHE A 133 18.74 -5.26 -0.79
C PHE A 133 19.78 -6.10 -1.51
N GLU A 134 20.52 -5.51 -2.46
CA GLU A 134 21.67 -6.18 -3.09
C GLU A 134 22.76 -6.54 -2.06
N ILE A 135 23.09 -5.63 -1.14
CA ILE A 135 24.09 -5.88 -0.08
C ILE A 135 23.61 -6.97 0.85
N VAL A 136 22.35 -6.91 1.31
CA VAL A 136 21.77 -7.96 2.16
C VAL A 136 21.85 -9.32 1.47
N ASN A 137 21.41 -9.42 0.22
CA ASN A 137 21.44 -10.67 -0.54
C ASN A 137 22.83 -11.25 -0.73
N LYS A 138 23.81 -10.41 -1.07
CA LYS A 138 25.15 -10.88 -1.45
C LYS A 138 26.15 -11.00 -0.31
N ARG A 139 25.95 -10.25 0.79
CA ARG A 139 26.99 -10.07 1.81
C ARG A 139 26.54 -10.45 3.21
N MET A 140 25.24 -10.50 3.51
CA MET A 140 24.74 -10.83 4.85
C MET A 140 24.26 -12.27 4.96
N LYS A 141 24.21 -12.75 6.21
CA LYS A 141 23.68 -14.07 6.57
C LYS A 141 22.60 -13.90 7.62
N GLY A 142 21.56 -14.74 7.59
CA GLY A 142 20.54 -14.72 8.62
C GLY A 142 20.96 -15.40 9.93
N PRO A 143 20.22 -15.19 11.02
CA PRO A 143 19.09 -14.28 11.13
C PRO A 143 19.50 -12.80 11.21
N LEU A 144 18.62 -11.89 10.73
CA LEU A 144 18.86 -10.45 10.79
C LEU A 144 18.22 -9.81 12.04
N SER A 145 18.89 -8.79 12.58
CA SER A 145 18.34 -7.82 13.51
C SER A 145 18.15 -6.48 12.80
N ILE A 146 16.92 -6.00 12.75
CA ILE A 146 16.54 -4.77 12.03
C ILE A 146 15.98 -3.77 13.05
N LYS A 147 16.39 -2.51 12.94
CA LYS A 147 15.73 -1.36 13.55
C LYS A 147 15.33 -0.41 12.43
N ALA A 148 14.07 0.02 12.39
CA ALA A 148 13.58 0.94 11.38
C ALA A 148 12.55 1.90 11.98
N GLU A 149 12.78 3.20 11.84
CA GLU A 149 11.93 4.23 12.39
C GLU A 149 11.54 5.26 11.33
N PHE A 150 10.29 5.72 11.40
CA PHE A 150 9.86 6.93 10.72
C PHE A 150 9.04 7.76 11.70
N CYS A 151 9.61 8.85 12.16
CA CYS A 151 9.02 9.70 13.18
C CYS A 151 9.20 11.18 12.83
N PHE A 152 8.16 11.96 13.04
CA PHE A 152 8.24 13.42 13.02
C PHE A 152 7.26 13.98 14.06
N SER A 153 7.44 15.22 14.45
CA SER A 153 6.53 15.89 15.36
C SER A 153 5.83 17.03 14.65
N VAL A 154 4.50 16.99 14.66
CA VAL A 154 3.66 18.07 14.13
C VAL A 154 2.48 18.31 15.07
N ASP A 155 2.20 19.59 15.35
CA ASP A 155 1.02 20.01 16.09
C ASP A 155 -0.06 20.40 15.07
N VAL A 156 -1.15 19.66 15.05
CA VAL A 156 -2.25 19.84 14.08
C VAL A 156 -3.60 19.72 14.78
N PRO A 157 -4.64 20.43 14.32
CA PRO A 157 -5.97 20.31 14.90
C PRO A 157 -6.57 18.93 14.68
N ASP A 158 -7.49 18.49 15.55
CA ASP A 158 -8.17 17.19 15.51
C ASP A 158 -8.91 16.89 14.19
N THR A 159 -9.16 17.91 13.37
CA THR A 159 -9.75 17.76 12.03
C THR A 159 -8.73 17.43 10.94
N HIS A 160 -7.44 17.53 11.27
CA HIS A 160 -6.38 17.24 10.29
C HIS A 160 -6.29 15.75 9.98
N ARG A 161 -5.99 15.41 8.72
CA ARG A 161 -5.96 14.01 8.24
C ARG A 161 -5.07 13.06 9.06
N LEU A 162 -3.98 13.56 9.65
CA LEU A 162 -3.02 12.74 10.40
C LEU A 162 -3.60 12.19 11.72
N VAL A 163 -4.57 12.89 12.30
CA VAL A 163 -5.11 12.57 13.63
C VAL A 163 -6.61 12.29 13.62
N ASN A 164 -7.23 12.32 12.44
CA ASN A 164 -8.67 12.12 12.27
C ASN A 164 -8.98 10.71 11.78
N ARG A 165 -9.78 9.99 12.56
CA ARG A 165 -10.22 8.61 12.25
C ARG A 165 -10.94 8.50 10.91
N ASP A 166 -11.87 9.42 10.63
CA ASP A 166 -12.71 9.38 9.43
C ASP A 166 -11.91 9.66 8.14
N LEU A 167 -10.68 10.16 8.26
CA LEU A 167 -9.77 10.40 7.15
C LEU A 167 -8.65 9.35 7.06
N GLY A 168 -8.69 8.30 7.90
CA GLY A 168 -7.66 7.27 7.94
C GLY A 168 -6.36 7.77 8.55
N GLY A 169 -6.44 8.62 9.59
CA GLY A 169 -5.28 9.13 10.32
C GLY A 169 -4.57 8.02 11.10
N GLY A 170 -3.44 8.36 11.67
CA GLY A 170 -2.61 7.46 12.47
C GLY A 170 -1.21 7.27 11.87
N SER A 171 -0.25 7.10 12.76
CA SER A 171 1.16 6.96 12.39
C SER A 171 1.44 5.65 11.67
N ILE A 172 0.76 4.55 12.03
CA ILE A 172 0.93 3.23 11.42
C ILE A 172 0.60 3.29 9.92
N LEU A 173 -0.53 3.86 9.54
CA LEU A 173 -0.91 3.96 8.14
C LEU A 173 -0.09 5.01 7.39
N ASP A 174 0.09 6.20 7.96
CA ASP A 174 0.74 7.31 7.24
C ASP A 174 2.23 7.04 6.99
N ILE A 175 2.95 6.60 8.00
CA ILE A 175 4.41 6.42 7.93
C ILE A 175 4.91 5.05 8.41
N GLY A 176 4.16 4.33 9.25
CA GLY A 176 4.53 3.00 9.72
C GLY A 176 4.59 1.94 8.62
N CYS A 177 3.94 2.20 7.49
CA CYS A 177 4.03 1.38 6.29
C CYS A 177 5.47 1.29 5.74
N TYR A 178 6.33 2.29 5.95
CA TYR A 178 7.72 2.30 5.51
C TYR A 178 8.61 1.35 6.31
N PRO A 179 8.73 1.47 7.66
CA PRO A 179 9.53 0.54 8.44
C PRO A 179 8.99 -0.90 8.39
N MET A 180 7.69 -1.11 8.25
CA MET A 180 7.11 -2.42 7.98
C MET A 180 7.60 -2.97 6.64
N SER A 181 7.53 -2.18 5.58
CA SER A 181 7.91 -2.57 4.23
C SER A 181 9.40 -2.91 4.14
N ILE A 182 10.30 -2.04 4.60
CA ILE A 182 11.75 -2.28 4.48
C ILE A 182 12.19 -3.52 5.27
N SER A 183 11.57 -3.77 6.44
CA SER A 183 11.85 -4.97 7.23
C SER A 183 11.48 -6.26 6.48
N ARG A 184 10.30 -6.29 5.88
CA ARG A 184 9.83 -7.42 5.07
C ARG A 184 10.72 -7.68 3.85
N HIS A 185 11.16 -6.61 3.18
CA HIS A 185 12.02 -6.71 2.00
C HIS A 185 13.46 -7.10 2.35
N ALA A 186 14.03 -6.61 3.45
CA ALA A 186 15.37 -7.00 3.88
C ALA A 186 15.43 -8.51 4.15
N ILE A 187 14.43 -9.06 4.84
CA ILE A 187 14.34 -10.51 5.05
C ILE A 187 14.10 -11.24 3.72
N GLY A 188 13.28 -10.68 2.83
CA GLY A 188 13.08 -11.23 1.49
C GLY A 188 14.37 -11.32 0.69
N ALA A 189 15.14 -10.23 0.68
CA ALA A 189 16.42 -10.15 -0.04
C ALA A 189 17.43 -11.20 0.43
N LEU A 190 17.45 -11.53 1.72
CA LEU A 190 18.31 -12.59 2.26
C LEU A 190 18.08 -13.94 1.57
N TYR A 191 16.88 -14.21 1.12
CA TYR A 191 16.43 -15.46 0.49
C TYR A 191 16.13 -15.34 -1.00
N ASP A 192 16.61 -14.30 -1.67
CA ASP A 192 16.34 -14.02 -3.08
C ASP A 192 14.82 -13.98 -3.38
N ARG A 193 14.07 -13.35 -2.48
CA ARG A 193 12.63 -13.10 -2.59
C ARG A 193 12.36 -11.61 -2.50
N ASN A 194 11.28 -11.16 -3.11
CA ASN A 194 10.88 -9.77 -3.01
C ASN A 194 10.59 -9.35 -1.56
N PHE A 195 9.95 -10.22 -0.80
CA PHE A 195 9.63 -9.98 0.61
C PHE A 195 9.35 -11.29 1.36
N VAL A 196 9.40 -11.21 2.69
CA VAL A 196 8.92 -12.26 3.61
C VAL A 196 8.02 -11.58 4.64
N ASN A 197 6.86 -12.17 4.93
CA ASN A 197 5.96 -11.65 5.95
C ASN A 197 6.41 -12.13 7.35
N PRO A 198 6.26 -11.29 8.40
CA PRO A 198 6.45 -11.75 9.77
C PRO A 198 5.39 -12.80 10.14
N ILE A 199 5.80 -13.79 10.94
CA ILE A 199 4.89 -14.80 11.50
C ILE A 199 4.21 -14.31 12.77
N LYS A 200 4.75 -13.26 13.41
CA LYS A 200 4.18 -12.64 14.60
C LYS A 200 4.52 -11.17 14.64
N ILE A 201 3.54 -10.36 15.05
CA ILE A 201 3.69 -8.93 15.30
C ILE A 201 3.24 -8.68 16.74
N GLN A 202 4.06 -7.99 17.52
CA GLN A 202 3.74 -7.54 18.88
C GLN A 202 3.85 -6.02 18.90
N GLY A 203 2.73 -5.33 19.00
CA GLY A 203 2.66 -3.89 18.92
C GLY A 203 2.23 -3.25 20.24
N GLU A 204 2.72 -2.04 20.48
CA GLU A 204 2.28 -1.14 21.53
C GLU A 204 2.27 0.30 21.00
N GLY A 205 1.56 1.20 21.67
CA GLY A 205 1.52 2.59 21.22
C GLY A 205 0.60 3.47 22.03
N GLU A 206 0.62 4.74 21.67
CA GLU A 206 -0.18 5.81 22.28
C GLU A 206 -1.28 6.26 21.30
N LEU A 207 -2.51 6.27 21.78
CA LEU A 207 -3.69 6.69 21.02
C LEU A 207 -4.14 8.08 21.43
N ASN A 208 -4.71 8.83 20.48
CA ASN A 208 -5.39 10.10 20.76
C ASN A 208 -6.84 9.86 21.23
N ASN A 209 -7.58 10.95 21.45
CA ASN A 209 -8.99 10.96 21.87
C ASN A 209 -9.97 10.39 20.82
N GLN A 210 -9.51 10.12 19.60
CA GLN A 210 -10.27 9.46 18.53
C GLN A 210 -9.86 8.00 18.36
N ASP A 211 -9.10 7.40 19.29
CA ASP A 211 -8.50 6.07 19.26
C ASP A 211 -7.64 5.84 18.00
N ILE A 212 -6.88 6.85 17.59
CA ILE A 212 -5.92 6.82 16.48
C ILE A 212 -4.51 6.87 17.05
N ASP A 213 -3.64 6.04 16.54
CA ASP A 213 -2.25 5.93 16.97
C ASP A 213 -1.43 7.17 16.57
N LEU A 214 -0.84 7.83 17.57
CA LEU A 214 0.08 8.95 17.37
C LEU A 214 1.54 8.50 17.37
N ASN A 215 1.83 7.45 18.14
CA ASN A 215 3.15 6.87 18.31
C ASN A 215 2.95 5.36 18.54
N ALA A 216 3.50 4.57 17.66
CA ALA A 216 3.38 3.13 17.70
C ALA A 216 4.72 2.46 17.45
N SER A 217 5.01 1.39 18.19
CA SER A 217 6.13 0.50 17.96
C SER A 217 5.68 -0.94 17.82
N ALA A 218 6.46 -1.75 17.12
CA ALA A 218 6.22 -3.17 17.05
C ALA A 218 7.53 -3.96 16.94
N GLU A 219 7.47 -5.19 17.45
CA GLU A 219 8.46 -6.23 17.19
C GLU A 219 7.87 -7.23 16.19
N LEU A 220 8.57 -7.40 15.08
CA LEU A 220 8.23 -8.33 14.02
C LEU A 220 9.13 -9.55 14.14
N ILE A 221 8.55 -10.74 14.23
CA ILE A 221 9.27 -12.01 14.32
C ILE A 221 9.07 -12.76 13.00
N PHE A 222 10.17 -13.22 12.41
CA PHE A 222 10.19 -13.98 11.16
C PHE A 222 10.50 -15.44 11.39
N GLU A 223 10.13 -16.30 10.43
CA GLU A 223 10.27 -17.76 10.53
C GLU A 223 11.71 -18.23 10.70
N ASP A 224 12.68 -17.51 10.12
CA ASP A 224 14.11 -17.78 10.18
C ASP A 224 14.78 -17.34 11.48
N GLY A 225 14.02 -16.77 12.43
CA GLY A 225 14.52 -16.21 13.68
C GLY A 225 14.97 -14.74 13.59
N SER A 226 14.86 -14.12 12.40
CA SER A 226 15.09 -12.68 12.26
C SER A 226 14.06 -11.87 13.05
N VAL A 227 14.49 -10.72 13.57
CA VAL A 227 13.64 -9.81 14.36
C VAL A 227 13.80 -8.39 13.85
N ALA A 228 12.67 -7.70 13.62
CA ALA A 228 12.68 -6.28 13.33
C ALA A 228 11.95 -5.48 14.42
N LYS A 229 12.57 -4.43 14.93
CA LYS A 229 11.96 -3.44 15.82
C LYS A 229 11.64 -2.21 15.00
N ILE A 230 10.35 -1.90 14.88
CA ILE A 230 9.88 -0.80 14.06
C ILE A 230 9.13 0.23 14.90
N ARG A 231 9.18 1.49 14.45
CA ARG A 231 8.46 2.59 15.10
C ARG A 231 7.94 3.60 14.08
N SER A 232 6.76 4.14 14.37
CA SER A 232 6.18 5.28 13.68
C SER A 232 5.60 6.28 14.67
N ALA A 233 5.83 7.59 14.46
CA ALA A 233 5.24 8.62 15.30
C ALA A 233 4.98 9.92 14.53
N THR A 234 3.85 10.58 14.83
CA THR A 234 3.51 11.91 14.32
C THR A 234 3.56 13.00 15.40
N ASN A 235 3.82 12.62 16.65
CA ASN A 235 3.94 13.49 17.82
C ASN A 235 5.32 13.45 18.48
N LEU A 236 6.28 12.74 17.87
CA LEU A 236 7.64 12.60 18.38
C LEU A 236 8.62 12.60 17.21
N SER A 237 9.69 13.38 17.29
CA SER A 237 10.78 13.36 16.32
C SER A 237 11.87 12.36 16.73
N SER A 238 12.41 11.61 15.77
CA SER A 238 13.61 10.79 15.89
C SER A 238 14.49 10.99 14.65
N GLU A 239 15.64 10.33 14.59
CA GLU A 239 16.53 10.36 13.41
C GLU A 239 15.90 9.70 12.18
N SER A 240 14.84 8.91 12.38
CA SER A 240 14.13 8.21 11.29
C SER A 240 15.07 7.37 10.42
N ASP A 241 15.93 6.59 11.06
CA ASP A 241 16.97 5.76 10.46
C ASP A 241 16.56 4.30 10.27
N VAL A 242 17.39 3.58 9.52
CA VAL A 242 17.32 2.13 9.39
C VAL A 242 18.69 1.53 9.68
N THR A 243 18.71 0.49 10.52
CA THR A 243 19.86 -0.39 10.71
C THR A 243 19.48 -1.83 10.42
N ILE A 244 20.38 -2.54 9.70
CA ILE A 244 20.19 -3.96 9.37
C ILE A 244 21.50 -4.67 9.73
N SER A 245 21.47 -5.66 10.62
CA SER A 245 22.65 -6.36 11.10
C SER A 245 22.45 -7.88 11.08
N ASP A 246 23.50 -8.62 10.72
CA ASP A 246 23.61 -10.08 10.87
C ASP A 246 24.54 -10.50 12.01
N GLY A 247 25.03 -9.52 12.80
CA GLY A 247 25.99 -9.72 13.87
C GLY A 247 27.46 -9.65 13.45
N GLU A 248 27.78 -9.87 12.17
CA GLU A 248 29.12 -9.70 11.59
C GLU A 248 29.26 -8.37 10.83
N MET A 249 28.16 -7.86 10.31
CA MET A 249 28.09 -6.61 9.54
C MET A 249 26.82 -5.86 9.88
N THR A 250 26.88 -4.53 9.87
CA THR A 250 25.73 -3.65 10.06
C THR A 250 25.66 -2.61 8.95
N ILE A 251 24.50 -2.50 8.32
CA ILE A 251 24.17 -1.45 7.37
C ILE A 251 23.45 -0.35 8.14
N TYR A 252 23.91 0.90 7.98
CA TYR A 252 23.27 2.10 8.50
C TYR A 252 22.79 2.97 7.35
N VAL A 253 21.53 3.39 7.41
CA VAL A 253 20.91 4.26 6.40
C VAL A 253 20.25 5.43 7.10
N ASN A 254 20.83 6.60 6.93
CA ASN A 254 20.22 7.84 7.37
C ASN A 254 19.23 8.31 6.30
N GLN A 255 18.08 8.85 6.71
CA GLN A 255 17.02 9.34 5.81
C GLN A 255 16.61 8.32 4.73
N PRO A 256 16.25 7.09 5.11
CA PRO A 256 15.96 6.01 4.16
C PRO A 256 14.72 6.28 3.31
N TRP A 257 13.78 7.09 3.81
CA TRP A 257 12.44 7.24 3.22
C TRP A 257 12.40 8.21 2.05
N HIS A 258 13.23 9.25 2.08
CA HIS A 258 13.45 10.16 0.95
C HIS A 258 14.75 9.88 0.21
N CYS A 259 15.47 8.82 0.63
CA CYS A 259 16.73 8.39 0.05
C CYS A 259 17.78 9.52 0.01
N GLY A 260 18.09 10.06 1.19
CA GLY A 260 18.97 11.20 1.39
C GLY A 260 18.18 12.49 1.64
N GLU A 261 18.62 13.60 1.05
CA GLU A 261 17.89 14.86 1.12
C GLU A 261 16.50 14.76 0.46
N PHE A 262 15.63 15.70 0.71
CA PHE A 262 14.21 15.68 0.28
C PHE A 262 14.00 15.38 -1.22
N THR A 263 14.97 15.70 -2.07
CA THR A 263 14.91 15.40 -3.51
C THR A 263 15.27 13.95 -3.84
N GLY A 264 15.97 13.25 -2.96
CA GLY A 264 16.46 11.90 -3.20
C GLY A 264 17.56 11.81 -4.27
N ARG A 265 18.29 12.89 -4.58
CA ARG A 265 19.33 12.88 -5.63
C ARG A 265 20.67 12.39 -5.15
N GLU A 266 20.97 12.62 -3.90
CA GLU A 266 22.22 12.19 -3.27
C GLU A 266 21.94 11.53 -1.93
N SER A 267 22.47 10.33 -1.73
CA SER A 267 22.33 9.58 -0.49
C SER A 267 23.55 8.70 -0.25
N GLN A 268 23.66 8.16 0.94
CA GLN A 268 24.81 7.36 1.35
C GLN A 268 24.36 6.18 2.18
N ILE A 269 24.97 5.03 1.96
CA ILE A 269 24.84 3.83 2.77
C ILE A 269 26.18 3.64 3.50
N LYS A 270 26.13 3.52 4.83
CA LYS A 270 27.30 3.19 5.66
C LYS A 270 27.23 1.72 6.06
N ILE A 271 28.33 1.01 5.91
CA ILE A 271 28.49 -0.38 6.34
C ILE A 271 29.63 -0.43 7.36
N VAL A 272 29.40 -1.14 8.46
CA VAL A 272 30.43 -1.40 9.47
C VAL A 272 30.54 -2.90 9.65
N ASN A 273 31.74 -3.45 9.55
CA ASN A 273 31.99 -4.88 9.78
C ASN A 273 32.40 -5.18 11.23
N ALA A 274 32.60 -6.45 11.58
CA ALA A 274 32.97 -6.90 12.92
C ALA A 274 34.34 -6.37 13.44
N ASN A 275 35.17 -5.81 12.57
CA ASN A 275 36.44 -5.18 12.92
C ASN A 275 36.34 -3.66 13.07
N ASP A 276 35.13 -3.11 13.11
CA ASP A 276 34.85 -1.67 13.09
C ASP A 276 35.38 -0.92 11.84
N GLU A 277 35.62 -1.64 10.75
CA GLU A 277 35.98 -1.02 9.49
C GLU A 277 34.71 -0.49 8.80
N GLU A 278 34.77 0.77 8.36
CA GLU A 278 33.68 1.48 7.73
C GLU A 278 33.83 1.51 6.19
N GLU A 279 32.74 1.21 5.50
CA GLU A 279 32.60 1.38 4.05
C GLU A 279 31.44 2.36 3.79
N LEU A 280 31.67 3.37 2.97
CA LEU A 280 30.65 4.33 2.53
C LEU A 280 30.34 4.12 1.06
N ILE A 281 29.07 4.00 0.74
CA ILE A 281 28.58 3.84 -0.64
C ILE A 281 27.71 5.06 -0.98
N ASP A 282 28.23 5.92 -1.82
CA ASP A 282 27.48 7.07 -2.32
C ASP A 282 26.55 6.65 -3.46
N ILE A 283 25.30 7.11 -3.39
CA ILE A 283 24.28 6.92 -4.40
C ILE A 283 23.91 8.28 -5.00
N LYS A 284 23.96 8.39 -6.32
CA LYS A 284 23.59 9.61 -7.04
C LYS A 284 22.61 9.28 -8.14
N THR A 285 21.61 10.14 -8.32
CA THR A 285 20.60 10.03 -9.37
C THR A 285 20.45 11.37 -10.10
N ASP A 286 20.20 11.31 -11.40
CA ASP A 286 19.98 12.52 -12.22
C ASP A 286 18.57 13.11 -11.98
N LYS A 287 17.62 12.28 -11.58
CA LYS A 287 16.22 12.63 -11.32
C LYS A 287 15.87 12.54 -9.83
N GLY A 288 14.88 13.33 -9.43
CA GLY A 288 14.32 13.24 -8.08
C GLY A 288 13.55 11.94 -7.85
N ILE A 289 13.38 11.57 -6.57
CA ILE A 289 12.78 10.28 -6.17
C ILE A 289 11.36 10.06 -6.75
N TYR A 290 10.52 11.08 -6.81
CA TYR A 290 9.18 10.99 -7.41
C TYR A 290 9.23 10.90 -8.94
N ALA A 291 10.24 11.53 -9.59
CA ALA A 291 10.43 11.41 -11.03
C ALA A 291 10.86 9.98 -11.42
N LEU A 292 11.71 9.34 -10.61
CA LEU A 292 12.05 7.92 -10.78
C LEU A 292 10.82 7.02 -10.67
N GLU A 293 9.91 7.30 -9.72
CA GLU A 293 8.66 6.58 -9.56
C GLU A 293 7.73 6.74 -10.78
N ILE A 294 7.59 7.96 -11.29
CA ILE A 294 6.79 8.25 -12.49
C ILE A 294 7.36 7.53 -13.71
N ASP A 295 8.69 7.55 -13.90
CA ASP A 295 9.35 6.86 -15.01
C ASP A 295 9.13 5.34 -14.93
N HIS A 296 9.29 4.75 -13.75
CA HIS A 296 9.06 3.32 -13.53
C HIS A 296 7.61 2.92 -13.81
N PHE A 297 6.63 3.71 -13.34
CA PHE A 297 5.22 3.50 -13.66
C PHE A 297 4.97 3.61 -15.16
N THR A 298 5.57 4.61 -15.81
CA THR A 298 5.39 4.88 -17.23
C THR A 298 5.95 3.72 -18.08
N GLU A 299 7.09 3.16 -17.69
CA GLU A 299 7.66 1.97 -18.32
C GLU A 299 6.71 0.77 -18.19
N ALA A 300 6.22 0.46 -16.99
CA ALA A 300 5.25 -0.61 -16.75
C ALA A 300 3.96 -0.41 -17.58
N PHE A 301 3.48 0.84 -17.69
CA PHE A 301 2.30 1.17 -18.48
C PHE A 301 2.49 0.88 -19.97
N PHE A 302 3.62 1.29 -20.57
CA PHE A 302 3.88 1.05 -21.99
C PHE A 302 4.24 -0.41 -22.31
N ASN A 303 4.73 -1.16 -21.32
CA ASN A 303 4.93 -2.60 -21.41
C ASN A 303 3.63 -3.41 -21.20
N GLU A 304 2.49 -2.73 -21.00
CA GLU A 304 1.19 -3.37 -20.72
C GLU A 304 1.21 -4.29 -19.48
N GLU A 305 2.07 -3.97 -18.50
CA GLU A 305 2.15 -4.69 -17.23
C GLU A 305 0.93 -4.37 -16.34
N LEU A 306 0.55 -5.29 -15.48
CA LEU A 306 -0.56 -5.11 -14.55
C LEU A 306 -0.10 -4.62 -13.17
N GLU A 307 1.16 -4.85 -12.85
CA GLU A 307 1.82 -4.54 -11.59
C GLU A 307 3.30 -4.24 -11.83
N SER A 308 3.92 -3.52 -10.93
CA SER A 308 5.37 -3.27 -10.96
C SER A 308 6.15 -4.51 -10.51
N THR A 309 7.30 -4.75 -11.10
CA THR A 309 8.23 -5.80 -10.66
C THR A 309 8.86 -5.50 -9.29
N LEU A 310 9.06 -4.23 -8.95
CA LEU A 310 9.61 -3.77 -7.67
C LEU A 310 8.53 -3.59 -6.58
N LEU A 311 7.27 -3.45 -6.99
CA LEU A 311 6.10 -3.23 -6.16
C LEU A 311 4.97 -4.17 -6.61
N PRO A 312 5.16 -5.49 -6.55
CA PRO A 312 4.12 -6.42 -7.00
C PRO A 312 2.90 -6.37 -6.08
N HIS A 313 1.75 -6.68 -6.63
CA HIS A 313 0.46 -6.63 -5.92
C HIS A 313 0.46 -7.44 -4.62
N ASN A 314 1.12 -8.60 -4.60
CA ASN A 314 1.21 -9.45 -3.42
C ASN A 314 2.06 -8.81 -2.31
N ASP A 315 3.00 -7.92 -2.64
CA ASP A 315 3.75 -7.17 -1.65
C ASP A 315 2.89 -6.08 -1.00
N SER A 316 2.22 -5.23 -1.80
CA SER A 316 1.28 -4.22 -1.28
C SER A 316 0.20 -4.87 -0.39
N HIS A 317 -0.36 -6.00 -0.82
CA HIS A 317 -1.31 -6.76 -0.01
C HIS A 317 -0.69 -7.30 1.28
N GLY A 318 0.50 -7.89 1.20
CA GLY A 318 1.22 -8.41 2.37
C GLY A 318 1.60 -7.31 3.36
N ASN A 319 1.99 -6.12 2.86
CA ASN A 319 2.27 -4.96 3.70
C ASN A 319 1.00 -4.50 4.44
N THR A 320 -0.12 -4.39 3.73
CA THR A 320 -1.40 -4.00 4.34
C THR A 320 -1.88 -5.03 5.38
N ILE A 321 -1.74 -6.35 5.13
CA ILE A 321 -2.02 -7.38 6.14
C ILE A 321 -1.19 -7.17 7.41
N ALA A 322 0.11 -6.89 7.26
CA ALA A 322 0.99 -6.67 8.41
C ALA A 322 0.61 -5.39 9.17
N LEU A 323 0.21 -4.31 8.47
CA LEU A 323 -0.31 -3.10 9.10
C LEU A 323 -1.63 -3.35 9.83
N ASP A 324 -2.55 -4.15 9.27
CA ASP A 324 -3.79 -4.54 9.93
C ASP A 324 -3.52 -5.30 11.24
N GLN A 325 -2.55 -6.21 11.22
CA GLN A 325 -2.14 -6.94 12.43
C GLN A 325 -1.54 -5.99 13.46
N TRP A 326 -0.68 -5.06 13.06
CA TRP A 326 -0.10 -4.06 13.98
C TRP A 326 -1.19 -3.17 14.61
N ARG A 327 -2.12 -2.63 13.79
CA ARG A 327 -3.27 -1.86 14.29
C ARG A 327 -4.15 -2.64 15.26
N LYS A 328 -4.33 -3.95 15.01
CA LYS A 328 -5.11 -4.85 15.87
C LYS A 328 -4.51 -4.98 17.27
N GLU A 329 -3.19 -5.03 17.41
CA GLU A 329 -2.51 -5.04 18.71
C GLU A 329 -2.86 -3.79 19.54
N LEU A 330 -2.96 -2.62 18.88
CA LEU A 330 -3.33 -1.36 19.50
C LEU A 330 -4.85 -1.13 19.59
N LYS A 331 -5.66 -2.01 19.01
CA LYS A 331 -7.12 -1.87 18.89
C LYS A 331 -7.57 -0.65 18.07
N VAL A 332 -6.75 -0.21 17.13
CA VAL A 332 -7.11 0.86 16.19
C VAL A 332 -8.03 0.29 15.11
N VAL A 333 -9.24 0.81 15.03
CA VAL A 333 -10.30 0.33 14.11
C VAL A 333 -10.91 1.51 13.37
N TYR A 334 -10.85 1.51 12.05
CA TYR A 334 -11.53 2.50 11.20
C TYR A 334 -12.96 2.09 10.88
N ASN A 335 -13.76 3.01 10.35
CA ASN A 335 -15.12 2.72 9.93
C ASN A 335 -15.17 1.66 8.82
N ASP A 336 -14.20 1.70 7.89
CA ASP A 336 -14.13 0.77 6.75
C ASP A 336 -13.66 -0.65 7.14
N ASP A 337 -13.15 -0.83 8.37
CA ASP A 337 -12.84 -2.15 8.92
C ASP A 337 -14.10 -2.89 9.40
N ARG A 338 -15.21 -2.16 9.61
CA ARG A 338 -16.44 -2.73 10.14
C ARG A 338 -17.23 -3.39 9.01
N GLY A 339 -17.65 -4.63 9.22
CA GLY A 339 -18.33 -5.43 8.20
C GLY A 339 -19.55 -4.75 7.56
N GLU A 340 -20.33 -3.98 8.35
CA GLU A 340 -21.51 -3.24 7.89
C GLU A 340 -21.20 -1.98 7.07
N LYS A 341 -19.96 -1.45 7.16
CA LYS A 341 -19.54 -0.22 6.50
C LYS A 341 -18.47 -0.43 5.42
N ARG A 342 -18.06 -1.67 5.20
CA ARG A 342 -17.02 -1.98 4.22
C ARG A 342 -17.43 -1.55 2.81
N LYS A 343 -16.47 -1.02 2.06
CA LYS A 343 -16.67 -0.54 0.68
C LYS A 343 -16.61 -1.65 -0.36
N VAL A 344 -16.05 -2.80 -0.02
CA VAL A 344 -16.03 -3.97 -0.90
C VAL A 344 -17.45 -4.46 -1.09
N SER A 345 -17.97 -4.32 -2.30
CA SER A 345 -19.38 -4.61 -2.59
C SER A 345 -19.69 -6.10 -2.50
N VAL A 346 -20.76 -6.42 -1.80
CA VAL A 346 -21.48 -7.66 -1.99
C VAL A 346 -22.12 -7.65 -3.37
N ILE A 347 -22.05 -8.75 -4.05
CA ILE A 347 -22.47 -8.99 -5.43
C ILE A 347 -23.80 -8.34 -5.77
N SER A 348 -23.84 -7.60 -6.88
CA SER A 348 -25.10 -7.18 -7.46
C SER A 348 -25.87 -8.40 -7.97
N LYS A 349 -27.18 -8.45 -7.66
CA LYS A 349 -28.09 -9.53 -8.10
C LYS A 349 -28.23 -9.65 -9.63
N ASN A 350 -27.60 -8.76 -10.39
CA ASN A 350 -27.79 -8.62 -11.84
C ASN A 350 -26.63 -9.13 -12.71
N ASP A 351 -25.58 -9.71 -12.13
CA ASP A 351 -24.54 -10.35 -12.94
C ASP A 351 -25.09 -11.65 -13.53
N SER A 352 -25.32 -11.65 -14.83
CA SER A 352 -25.59 -12.86 -15.63
C SER A 352 -24.38 -13.79 -15.53
N ARG A 353 -24.49 -14.76 -14.67
CA ARG A 353 -23.41 -15.70 -14.38
C ARG A 353 -23.47 -16.84 -15.38
N ASP A 354 -22.79 -16.66 -16.48
CA ASP A 354 -22.60 -17.74 -17.41
C ASP A 354 -21.56 -18.73 -16.91
N THR A 355 -22.01 -20.01 -16.89
CA THR A 355 -21.21 -21.21 -16.99
C THR A 355 -20.27 -21.56 -15.86
N LEU A 356 -20.82 -21.65 -14.68
CA LEU A 356 -20.10 -22.37 -13.65
C LEU A 356 -20.25 -23.87 -13.85
N LEU A 357 -19.12 -24.54 -13.70
CA LEU A 357 -19.11 -25.98 -13.52
C LEU A 357 -19.94 -26.31 -12.27
N SER A 358 -21.22 -26.50 -12.46
CA SER A 358 -22.16 -26.89 -11.42
C SER A 358 -22.57 -28.35 -11.62
N THR A 359 -22.98 -29.00 -10.57
CA THR A 359 -23.49 -30.36 -10.60
C THR A 359 -24.82 -30.45 -9.87
N LYS A 360 -25.71 -31.28 -10.35
CA LYS A 360 -26.98 -31.58 -9.71
C LYS A 360 -26.77 -32.71 -8.70
N ILE A 361 -27.12 -32.47 -7.44
CA ILE A 361 -27.09 -33.52 -6.41
C ILE A 361 -28.51 -34.05 -6.24
N PRO A 362 -28.72 -35.37 -6.31
CA PRO A 362 -30.02 -35.97 -6.08
C PRO A 362 -30.61 -35.52 -4.72
N GLY A 363 -31.84 -35.04 -4.71
CA GLY A 363 -32.50 -34.55 -3.50
C GLY A 363 -32.30 -33.06 -3.20
N LEU A 364 -31.59 -32.32 -4.04
CA LEU A 364 -31.48 -30.86 -3.96
C LEU A 364 -32.08 -30.18 -5.18
N ASP A 365 -32.90 -29.16 -4.97
CA ASP A 365 -33.56 -28.42 -6.04
C ASP A 365 -32.62 -27.40 -6.73
N LYS A 366 -31.38 -27.25 -6.25
CA LYS A 366 -30.40 -26.30 -6.76
C LYS A 366 -29.14 -27.01 -7.29
N ASN A 367 -28.57 -26.49 -8.34
CA ASN A 367 -27.24 -26.88 -8.77
C ASN A 367 -26.19 -26.33 -7.81
N LEU A 368 -25.24 -27.16 -7.41
CA LEU A 368 -24.09 -26.75 -6.59
C LEU A 368 -22.85 -26.55 -7.44
N SER A 369 -22.01 -25.57 -7.07
CA SER A 369 -20.71 -25.41 -7.73
C SER A 369 -19.83 -26.64 -7.45
N ARG A 370 -19.02 -27.02 -8.44
CA ARG A 370 -18.04 -28.15 -8.30
C ARG A 370 -16.83 -27.76 -7.43
N ILE A 371 -16.69 -26.48 -7.10
CA ILE A 371 -15.66 -25.98 -6.20
C ILE A 371 -16.36 -25.50 -4.93
N VAL A 372 -15.90 -25.99 -3.79
CA VAL A 372 -16.39 -25.64 -2.45
C VAL A 372 -15.35 -24.80 -1.76
N PHE A 373 -15.77 -23.71 -1.15
CA PHE A 373 -14.92 -22.86 -0.32
C PHE A 373 -14.93 -23.36 1.12
N GLY A 374 -13.78 -23.78 1.63
CA GLY A 374 -13.60 -24.12 3.05
C GLY A 374 -13.28 -22.88 3.85
N CYS A 375 -13.88 -22.73 5.02
CA CYS A 375 -13.75 -21.55 5.89
C CYS A 375 -13.42 -21.88 7.34
N ASP A 376 -13.00 -23.10 7.62
CA ASP A 376 -12.61 -23.58 8.94
C ASP A 376 -11.33 -22.90 9.48
N ASN A 377 -10.53 -22.28 8.63
CA ASN A 377 -9.30 -21.55 8.96
C ASN A 377 -9.46 -20.01 8.94
N GLN A 378 -10.68 -19.49 8.82
CA GLN A 378 -10.94 -18.05 8.79
C GLN A 378 -11.06 -17.52 10.24
N SER A 379 -10.02 -16.84 10.69
CA SER A 379 -9.96 -16.24 12.04
C SER A 379 -10.34 -14.75 12.08
N ASP A 380 -10.46 -14.12 10.92
CA ASP A 380 -10.79 -12.69 10.78
C ASP A 380 -12.05 -12.51 9.94
N THR A 381 -13.04 -11.78 10.49
CA THR A 381 -14.35 -11.60 9.86
C THR A 381 -14.27 -10.81 8.55
N ASN A 382 -13.42 -9.78 8.49
CA ASN A 382 -13.29 -8.95 7.29
C ASN A 382 -12.60 -9.73 6.16
N HIS A 383 -11.57 -10.50 6.49
CA HIS A 383 -10.90 -11.39 5.55
C HIS A 383 -11.86 -12.47 5.04
N ALA A 384 -12.64 -13.08 5.95
CA ALA A 384 -13.65 -14.07 5.58
C ALA A 384 -14.68 -13.47 4.59
N PHE A 385 -15.19 -12.28 4.85
CA PHE A 385 -16.14 -11.60 3.96
C PHE A 385 -15.52 -11.30 2.59
N ALA A 386 -14.29 -10.82 2.53
CA ALA A 386 -13.61 -10.55 1.27
C ALA A 386 -13.39 -11.82 0.44
N MET A 387 -12.96 -12.90 1.07
CA MET A 387 -12.81 -14.21 0.42
C MET A 387 -14.15 -14.74 -0.07
N PHE A 388 -15.22 -14.52 0.69
CA PHE A 388 -16.57 -14.88 0.31
C PHE A 388 -17.06 -14.11 -0.91
N ASP A 389 -16.91 -12.80 -0.89
CA ASP A 389 -17.33 -11.95 -1.98
C ASP A 389 -16.55 -12.28 -3.25
N HIS A 390 -15.24 -12.52 -3.14
CA HIS A 390 -14.40 -12.93 -4.25
C HIS A 390 -14.84 -14.29 -4.81
N PHE A 391 -15.03 -15.29 -3.95
CA PHE A 391 -15.48 -16.63 -4.35
C PHE A 391 -16.84 -16.57 -5.04
N HIS A 392 -17.77 -15.81 -4.48
CA HIS A 392 -19.11 -15.65 -5.00
C HIS A 392 -19.14 -14.81 -6.28
N SER A 393 -18.35 -13.72 -6.40
CA SER A 393 -18.29 -12.87 -7.59
C SER A 393 -17.73 -13.59 -8.80
N ASN A 394 -16.89 -14.61 -8.59
CA ASN A 394 -16.43 -15.51 -9.63
C ASN A 394 -17.45 -16.61 -9.96
N GLY A 395 -18.72 -16.40 -9.54
CA GLY A 395 -19.84 -17.25 -9.89
C GLY A 395 -19.82 -18.63 -9.21
N LYS A 396 -19.09 -18.82 -8.12
CA LYS A 396 -19.03 -20.08 -7.41
C LYS A 396 -20.06 -20.10 -6.29
N MET A 397 -21.04 -20.96 -6.40
CA MET A 397 -22.10 -21.12 -5.42
C MET A 397 -21.92 -22.49 -4.75
N CYS A 398 -21.30 -22.55 -3.58
CA CYS A 398 -21.49 -23.70 -2.74
C CYS A 398 -21.75 -23.30 -1.31
N SER A 399 -22.92 -23.68 -0.89
CA SER A 399 -23.42 -23.85 0.48
C SER A 399 -23.16 -22.69 1.48
N ILE A 400 -23.87 -21.62 1.28
CA ILE A 400 -24.20 -20.67 2.35
C ILE A 400 -24.69 -21.38 3.64
N GLN A 401 -25.29 -22.56 3.56
CA GLN A 401 -25.82 -23.27 4.72
C GLN A 401 -24.75 -23.86 5.67
N LEU A 402 -23.66 -24.39 5.17
CA LEU A 402 -22.55 -24.86 6.04
C LEU A 402 -21.82 -23.69 6.69
N ILE A 403 -21.72 -22.60 5.98
CA ILE A 403 -21.06 -21.37 6.40
C ILE A 403 -21.84 -20.66 7.51
N PHE A 404 -23.16 -20.59 7.43
CA PHE A 404 -23.99 -19.99 8.48
C PHE A 404 -23.82 -20.71 9.82
N THR A 405 -23.65 -22.00 9.84
CA THR A 405 -23.45 -22.76 11.08
C THR A 405 -22.08 -22.49 11.72
N ILE A 406 -21.05 -22.24 10.91
CA ILE A 406 -19.70 -21.90 11.39
C ILE A 406 -19.59 -20.42 11.78
N MET A 407 -20.18 -19.51 11.01
CA MET A 407 -20.24 -18.08 11.39
C MET A 407 -21.01 -17.84 12.69
N VAL A 408 -22.11 -18.53 12.92
CA VAL A 408 -22.85 -18.42 14.21
C VAL A 408 -21.97 -18.87 15.39
N ARG A 409 -21.06 -19.84 15.20
CA ARG A 409 -20.10 -20.23 16.25
C ARG A 409 -18.99 -19.21 16.48
N VAL A 410 -18.53 -18.51 15.44
CA VAL A 410 -17.48 -17.47 15.57
C VAL A 410 -18.04 -16.17 16.16
N ILE A 411 -19.32 -15.87 15.95
CA ILE A 411 -19.97 -14.66 16.49
C ILE A 411 -20.48 -14.87 17.92
N THR A 412 -20.69 -16.10 18.37
CA THR A 412 -21.22 -16.44 19.70
C THR A 412 -20.15 -16.93 20.70
N THR A 413 -18.90 -17.03 20.33
CA THR A 413 -17.74 -17.23 21.21
C THR A 413 -16.84 -16.01 21.19
#